data_cf3a3ad37aba7cb71191ff97523f5436
#
_entry.id   cf3a3ad37aba7cb71191ff97523f5436
#
_cell.length_a   1.000
_cell.length_b   1.000
_cell.length_c   1.000
_cell.angle_alpha   90.00
_cell.angle_beta   90.00
_cell.angle_gamma   90.00
#
_symmetry.space_group_name_H-M   'P 1'
#
loop_
_entity.id
_entity.type
_entity.pdbx_description
1 polymer ?
#
loop_
_entity_poly.entity_id
_entity_poly.type
_entity_poly.pdbx_seq_one_letter_code
_entity_poly.pdbx_strand_id
1 'polypeptide(L)'
;MAKASAGTIELTADQRVVVLHGPEAFLRSLYTDHLRSALTKVHGEIEIVRHDGKASQAVDVLDDCRSFGLIQQHKLVIVDDADEFLKSSEDEDGDAPPAAPGRKSNRQLIESYCASPSESATLLLRCGPWRGGKLDKLIPEVGAVIACEELSDDRAVAWVGKRATSRYQATIDVATAALLVERLGTDLGRLDSELSKLSSAAGEGKPISGALVRELVGVSREEEVWGVQQTLLAGDARANLTHVRELVSISRVPTQQMMWAITDLARKIHGMSAGLRAGMNPFALAGTLKLWGPGKDAVTHAAHRTTPTAAAKLLGACIDMDARTKSGLSDQERAIDVLAVRFADPSIWTGAARQRRA
;
A
#
# COMPACT_ATOMS: atom_id res chain seq x y z
N MET A 1 -11.90 14.68 18.04
CA MET A 1 -10.97 13.86 17.21
C MET A 1 -9.56 14.10 17.73
N ALA A 2 -9.05 13.20 18.57
CA ALA A 2 -7.67 13.28 19.04
C ALA A 2 -6.76 12.83 17.88
N LYS A 3 -6.01 13.77 17.29
CA LYS A 3 -4.88 13.46 16.42
C LYS A 3 -3.89 12.65 17.26
N ALA A 4 -3.71 11.37 16.93
CA ALA A 4 -2.63 10.58 17.48
C ALA A 4 -1.31 11.25 17.06
N SER A 5 -0.69 11.98 18.01
CA SER A 5 0.71 12.36 17.91
C SER A 5 1.52 11.07 17.87
N ALA A 6 2.72 11.11 17.25
CA ALA A 6 3.65 9.99 17.12
C ALA A 6 4.24 9.54 18.48
N GLY A 7 3.37 9.35 19.50
CA GLY A 7 3.66 8.69 20.76
C GLY A 7 3.61 7.18 20.52
N THR A 8 4.49 6.47 21.17
CA THR A 8 4.50 5.00 21.22
C THR A 8 3.10 4.56 21.67
N ILE A 9 2.38 3.85 20.78
CA ILE A 9 1.08 3.25 21.12
C ILE A 9 1.40 2.13 22.11
N GLU A 10 1.01 2.29 23.35
CA GLU A 10 1.25 1.31 24.39
C GLU A 10 0.02 0.41 24.50
N LEU A 11 0.19 -0.84 24.05
CA LEU A 11 -0.79 -1.89 24.24
C LEU A 11 -0.44 -2.64 25.52
N THR A 12 -1.40 -2.64 26.45
CA THR A 12 -1.24 -3.21 27.80
C THR A 12 -2.20 -4.40 28.01
N ALA A 13 -1.90 -5.22 29.00
CA ALA A 13 -2.74 -6.37 29.35
C ALA A 13 -4.07 -5.98 30.00
N ASP A 14 -4.24 -4.73 30.42
CA ASP A 14 -5.48 -4.24 31.07
C ASP A 14 -6.58 -3.91 30.06
N GLN A 15 -6.22 -3.80 28.78
CA GLN A 15 -7.15 -3.48 27.71
C GLN A 15 -8.02 -4.71 27.39
N ARG A 16 -9.33 -4.59 27.59
CA ARG A 16 -10.30 -5.67 27.37
C ARG A 16 -10.88 -5.70 25.97
N VAL A 17 -10.96 -4.55 25.32
CA VAL A 17 -11.41 -4.43 23.93
C VAL A 17 -10.44 -3.55 23.15
N VAL A 18 -9.85 -4.09 22.11
CA VAL A 18 -8.91 -3.36 21.25
C VAL A 18 -9.41 -3.38 19.81
N VAL A 19 -9.35 -2.23 19.14
CA VAL A 19 -9.65 -2.10 17.72
C VAL A 19 -8.39 -1.66 16.99
N LEU A 20 -8.01 -2.42 15.97
CA LEU A 20 -6.95 -2.06 15.02
C LEU A 20 -7.60 -1.85 13.65
N HIS A 21 -7.61 -0.61 13.16
CA HIS A 21 -8.29 -0.28 11.92
C HIS A 21 -7.41 0.54 10.98
N GLY A 22 -7.68 0.48 9.68
CA GLY A 22 -6.97 1.24 8.66
C GLY A 22 -6.36 0.36 7.57
N PRO A 23 -5.83 0.95 6.51
CA PRO A 23 -5.35 0.21 5.34
C PRO A 23 -4.04 -0.57 5.59
N GLU A 24 -3.19 -0.11 6.55
CA GLU A 24 -1.86 -0.68 6.75
C GLU A 24 -1.91 -2.02 7.51
N ALA A 25 -1.90 -3.13 6.74
CA ALA A 25 -2.01 -4.48 7.26
C ALA A 25 -0.82 -4.90 8.15
N PHE A 26 0.38 -4.39 7.82
CA PHE A 26 1.57 -4.69 8.61
C PHE A 26 1.45 -4.14 10.04
N LEU A 27 0.96 -2.91 10.19
CA LEU A 27 0.74 -2.32 11.51
C LEU A 27 -0.32 -3.09 12.31
N ARG A 28 -1.42 -3.54 11.67
CA ARG A 28 -2.41 -4.38 12.34
C ARG A 28 -1.80 -5.66 12.88
N SER A 29 -0.93 -6.32 12.10
CA SER A 29 -0.22 -7.53 12.53
C SER A 29 0.79 -7.24 13.64
N LEU A 30 1.57 -6.17 13.51
CA LEU A 30 2.57 -5.75 14.48
C LEU A 30 1.94 -5.44 15.85
N TYR A 31 0.83 -4.69 15.86
CA TYR A 31 0.13 -4.37 17.10
C TYR A 31 -0.60 -5.58 17.69
N THR A 32 -1.07 -6.51 16.86
CA THR A 32 -1.57 -7.81 17.35
C THR A 32 -0.50 -8.58 18.11
N ASP A 33 0.73 -8.64 17.58
CA ASP A 33 1.86 -9.30 18.23
C ASP A 33 2.30 -8.56 19.51
N HIS A 34 2.24 -7.23 19.53
CA HIS A 34 2.51 -6.44 20.74
C HIS A 34 1.47 -6.73 21.82
N LEU A 35 0.18 -6.73 21.49
CA LEU A 35 -0.88 -7.07 22.44
C LEU A 35 -0.71 -8.48 22.98
N ARG A 36 -0.50 -9.47 22.09
CA ARG A 36 -0.23 -10.85 22.49
C ARG A 36 0.94 -10.94 23.47
N SER A 37 2.05 -10.24 23.17
CA SER A 37 3.23 -10.24 24.03
C SER A 37 2.96 -9.59 25.38
N ALA A 38 2.17 -8.51 25.43
CA ALA A 38 1.78 -7.84 26.67
C ALA A 38 0.91 -8.77 27.54
N LEU A 39 -0.08 -9.43 26.93
CA LEU A 39 -0.95 -10.39 27.61
C LEU A 39 -0.15 -11.60 28.13
N THR A 40 0.74 -12.17 27.31
CA THR A 40 1.59 -13.31 27.71
C THR A 40 2.52 -12.97 28.86
N LYS A 41 3.04 -11.74 28.93
CA LYS A 41 3.90 -11.31 30.06
C LYS A 41 3.16 -11.27 31.39
N VAL A 42 1.86 -10.96 31.38
CA VAL A 42 1.05 -10.80 32.61
C VAL A 42 0.35 -12.10 32.99
N HIS A 43 -0.23 -12.79 31.99
CA HIS A 43 -1.09 -13.95 32.21
C HIS A 43 -0.41 -15.29 31.95
N GLY A 44 0.84 -15.29 31.48
CA GLY A 44 1.52 -16.51 31.04
C GLY A 44 1.04 -16.96 29.64
N GLU A 45 0.94 -18.23 29.42
CA GLU A 45 0.43 -18.76 28.15
C GLU A 45 -1.06 -18.44 27.99
N ILE A 46 -1.42 -17.86 26.85
CA ILE A 46 -2.79 -17.43 26.54
C ILE A 46 -3.38 -18.26 25.41
N GLU A 47 -4.68 -18.49 25.46
CA GLU A 47 -5.43 -19.10 24.36
C GLU A 47 -5.75 -18.04 23.30
N ILE A 48 -5.56 -18.39 22.02
CA ILE A 48 -5.88 -17.49 20.90
C ILE A 48 -7.00 -18.11 20.08
N VAL A 49 -8.15 -17.46 20.05
CA VAL A 49 -9.31 -17.84 19.23
C VAL A 49 -9.48 -16.83 18.11
N ARG A 50 -9.72 -17.32 16.88
CA ARG A 50 -9.90 -16.45 15.71
C ARG A 50 -11.25 -16.67 15.06
N HIS A 51 -11.92 -15.57 14.74
CA HIS A 51 -13.19 -15.53 14.05
C HIS A 51 -13.06 -14.76 12.72
N ASP A 52 -13.73 -15.25 11.70
CA ASP A 52 -13.94 -14.50 10.46
C ASP A 52 -15.20 -13.63 10.61
N GLY A 53 -15.05 -12.33 10.55
CA GLY A 53 -16.15 -11.38 10.73
C GLY A 53 -17.25 -11.50 9.67
N LYS A 54 -16.95 -12.09 8.51
CA LYS A 54 -17.95 -12.35 7.46
C LYS A 54 -18.87 -13.52 7.78
N ALA A 55 -18.39 -14.47 8.57
CA ALA A 55 -19.10 -15.71 8.85
C ALA A 55 -19.59 -15.83 10.29
N SER A 56 -19.00 -15.12 11.24
CA SER A 56 -19.26 -15.29 12.67
C SER A 56 -20.39 -14.41 13.18
N GLN A 57 -21.07 -14.87 14.23
CA GLN A 57 -22.06 -14.09 14.97
C GLN A 57 -21.47 -13.58 16.29
N ALA A 58 -21.95 -12.41 16.74
CA ALA A 58 -21.43 -11.82 17.99
C ALA A 58 -21.72 -12.70 19.22
N VAL A 59 -22.76 -13.53 19.19
CA VAL A 59 -23.05 -14.48 20.28
C VAL A 59 -21.89 -15.45 20.44
N ASP A 60 -21.42 -16.07 19.36
CA ASP A 60 -20.34 -17.05 19.39
C ASP A 60 -19.02 -16.42 19.85
N VAL A 61 -18.69 -15.23 19.32
CA VAL A 61 -17.50 -14.45 19.70
C VAL A 61 -17.52 -14.09 21.19
N LEU A 62 -18.68 -13.67 21.71
CA LEU A 62 -18.83 -13.27 23.11
C LEU A 62 -18.90 -14.50 24.05
N ASP A 63 -19.37 -15.61 23.58
CA ASP A 63 -19.34 -16.89 24.34
C ASP A 63 -17.90 -17.34 24.53
N ASP A 64 -17.05 -17.22 23.50
CA ASP A 64 -15.59 -17.44 23.63
C ASP A 64 -14.93 -16.47 24.61
N CYS A 65 -15.30 -15.19 24.60
CA CYS A 65 -14.80 -14.23 25.58
C CYS A 65 -15.22 -14.51 27.03
N ARG A 66 -16.38 -15.18 27.23
CA ARG A 66 -16.94 -15.47 28.55
C ARG A 66 -16.62 -16.87 29.06
N SER A 67 -16.28 -17.77 28.15
CA SER A 67 -15.96 -19.16 28.53
C SER A 67 -14.54 -19.20 29.12
N PHE A 68 -14.39 -19.96 30.21
CA PHE A 68 -13.07 -20.20 30.80
C PHE A 68 -12.31 -21.25 29.99
N GLY A 69 -11.02 -20.98 29.70
CA GLY A 69 -10.14 -22.01 29.17
C GLY A 69 -9.90 -23.13 30.15
N LEU A 70 -9.77 -24.38 29.67
CA LEU A 70 -9.53 -25.53 30.52
C LEU A 70 -8.14 -25.49 31.21
N ILE A 71 -7.17 -24.82 30.59
CA ILE A 71 -5.77 -24.82 31.04
C ILE A 71 -5.24 -23.38 31.16
N GLN A 72 -5.71 -22.46 30.33
CA GLN A 72 -5.18 -21.09 30.21
C GLN A 72 -6.11 -20.09 30.88
N GLN A 73 -5.52 -19.15 31.62
CA GLN A 73 -6.27 -18.19 32.45
C GLN A 73 -6.78 -16.99 31.64
N HIS A 74 -6.24 -16.73 30.46
CA HIS A 74 -6.64 -15.59 29.63
C HIS A 74 -6.76 -15.96 28.17
N LYS A 75 -7.76 -15.37 27.48
CA LYS A 75 -8.00 -15.56 26.05
C LYS A 75 -7.79 -14.28 25.27
N LEU A 76 -7.18 -14.40 24.09
CA LEU A 76 -7.19 -13.36 23.07
C LEU A 76 -8.13 -13.79 21.94
N VAL A 77 -9.32 -13.20 21.89
CA VAL A 77 -10.34 -13.46 20.88
C VAL A 77 -10.17 -12.43 19.77
N ILE A 78 -9.82 -12.86 18.57
CA ILE A 78 -9.53 -12.01 17.41
C ILE A 78 -10.67 -12.15 16.40
N VAL A 79 -11.25 -11.04 15.99
CA VAL A 79 -12.21 -10.98 14.87
C VAL A 79 -11.53 -10.26 13.72
N ASP A 80 -11.28 -10.99 12.65
CA ASP A 80 -10.82 -10.44 11.38
C ASP A 80 -12.01 -9.93 10.55
N ASP A 81 -11.78 -8.96 9.65
CA ASP A 81 -12.83 -8.29 8.87
C ASP A 81 -13.99 -7.77 9.76
N ALA A 82 -13.62 -7.16 10.89
CA ALA A 82 -14.59 -6.69 11.88
C ALA A 82 -15.51 -5.57 11.38
N ASP A 83 -15.18 -4.91 10.28
CA ASP A 83 -16.07 -3.97 9.57
C ASP A 83 -17.29 -4.69 9.00
N GLU A 84 -17.11 -5.88 8.40
CA GLU A 84 -18.21 -6.72 7.94
C GLU A 84 -19.03 -7.27 9.13
N PHE A 85 -18.35 -7.73 10.18
CA PHE A 85 -18.97 -8.22 11.40
C PHE A 85 -19.88 -7.21 12.11
N LEU A 86 -19.50 -5.92 12.06
CA LEU A 86 -20.23 -4.84 12.72
C LEU A 86 -21.21 -4.11 11.79
N LYS A 87 -21.38 -4.53 10.54
CA LYS A 87 -22.42 -3.99 9.66
C LYS A 87 -23.79 -4.20 10.32
N SER A 88 -24.60 -3.16 10.27
CA SER A 88 -26.01 -3.28 10.63
C SER A 88 -26.81 -3.73 9.41
N SER A 89 -27.92 -4.40 9.63
CA SER A 89 -28.88 -4.75 8.57
C SER A 89 -29.48 -3.51 7.86
N GLU A 90 -29.21 -2.30 8.37
CA GLU A 90 -29.59 -1.03 7.72
C GLU A 90 -28.54 -0.55 6.70
N ASP A 91 -27.34 -1.13 6.69
CA ASP A 91 -26.25 -0.83 5.76
C ASP A 91 -26.25 -1.77 4.52
N GLU A 92 -27.12 -2.77 4.47
CA GLU A 92 -27.29 -3.64 3.29
C GLU A 92 -28.29 -2.99 2.32
N ASP A 93 -27.81 -2.52 1.19
CA ASP A 93 -28.62 -2.16 0.03
C ASP A 93 -29.37 -3.40 -0.48
N GLY A 94 -30.64 -3.50 -0.12
CA GLY A 94 -31.70 -4.24 -0.78
C GLY A 94 -31.59 -5.77 -0.86
N ASP A 95 -32.53 -6.45 -0.25
CA ASP A 95 -32.93 -7.86 -0.37
C ASP A 95 -32.62 -8.83 0.81
N ALA A 96 -32.07 -8.38 1.91
CA ALA A 96 -32.03 -9.21 3.10
C ALA A 96 -33.38 -9.15 3.85
N PRO A 97 -33.98 -10.27 4.29
CA PRO A 97 -35.20 -10.26 5.06
C PRO A 97 -34.99 -9.49 6.36
N PRO A 98 -35.96 -8.62 6.77
CA PRO A 98 -35.84 -7.83 7.99
C PRO A 98 -35.57 -8.75 9.19
N ALA A 99 -34.59 -8.39 10.01
CA ALA A 99 -34.27 -9.13 11.23
C ALA A 99 -35.52 -9.27 12.10
N ALA A 100 -35.74 -10.45 12.67
CA ALA A 100 -36.88 -10.70 13.53
C ALA A 100 -36.95 -9.67 14.66
N PRO A 101 -38.11 -9.07 14.98
CA PRO A 101 -38.24 -8.06 15.99
C PRO A 101 -37.74 -8.56 17.36
N GLY A 102 -36.73 -7.84 17.90
CA GLY A 102 -36.13 -8.16 19.21
C GLY A 102 -34.73 -8.80 19.17
N ARG A 103 -34.17 -9.15 18.02
CA ARG A 103 -32.80 -9.68 17.92
C ARG A 103 -31.83 -8.50 17.85
N LYS A 104 -30.90 -8.40 18.83
CA LYS A 104 -29.84 -7.41 18.82
C LYS A 104 -28.85 -7.68 17.67
N SER A 105 -28.42 -6.64 16.97
CA SER A 105 -27.36 -6.76 15.96
C SER A 105 -26.01 -7.10 16.61
N ASN A 106 -25.05 -7.62 15.82
CA ASN A 106 -23.69 -7.87 16.28
C ASN A 106 -23.09 -6.61 16.95
N ARG A 107 -23.28 -5.44 16.33
CA ARG A 107 -22.85 -4.16 16.88
C ARG A 107 -23.45 -3.87 18.26
N GLN A 108 -24.76 -4.05 18.44
CA GLN A 108 -25.43 -3.80 19.73
C GLN A 108 -24.97 -4.77 20.81
N LEU A 109 -24.62 -6.00 20.46
CA LEU A 109 -24.06 -6.98 21.38
C LEU A 109 -22.66 -6.59 21.83
N ILE A 110 -21.81 -6.14 20.92
CA ILE A 110 -20.46 -5.62 21.25
C ILE A 110 -20.55 -4.33 22.07
N GLU A 111 -21.46 -3.41 21.75
CA GLU A 111 -21.71 -2.21 22.59
C GLU A 111 -22.13 -2.60 24.03
N SER A 112 -22.99 -3.61 24.16
CA SER A 112 -23.37 -4.13 25.47
C SER A 112 -22.23 -4.82 26.20
N TYR A 113 -21.33 -5.51 25.48
CA TYR A 113 -20.14 -6.14 26.05
C TYR A 113 -19.13 -5.14 26.57
N CYS A 114 -18.92 -4.01 25.88
CA CYS A 114 -18.05 -2.94 26.35
C CYS A 114 -18.46 -2.35 27.71
N ALA A 115 -19.73 -2.42 28.09
CA ALA A 115 -20.20 -1.96 29.40
C ALA A 115 -19.75 -2.86 30.57
N SER A 116 -19.51 -4.16 30.32
CA SER A 116 -19.03 -5.13 31.30
C SER A 116 -18.24 -6.23 30.60
N PRO A 117 -17.01 -5.95 30.14
CA PRO A 117 -16.19 -6.94 29.47
C PRO A 117 -15.67 -8.01 30.42
N SER A 118 -15.41 -9.21 29.90
CA SER A 118 -14.82 -10.30 30.67
C SER A 118 -13.39 -9.93 31.13
N GLU A 119 -13.07 -10.23 32.37
CA GLU A 119 -11.71 -10.04 32.91
C GLU A 119 -10.74 -11.12 32.39
N SER A 120 -11.24 -12.27 31.99
CA SER A 120 -10.45 -13.41 31.50
C SER A 120 -10.21 -13.40 29.99
N ALA A 121 -10.65 -12.36 29.27
CA ALA A 121 -10.47 -12.26 27.84
C ALA A 121 -10.19 -10.85 27.35
N THR A 122 -9.44 -10.76 26.27
CA THR A 122 -9.27 -9.53 25.47
C THR A 122 -9.86 -9.78 24.08
N LEU A 123 -10.82 -8.93 23.70
CA LEU A 123 -11.41 -8.95 22.36
C LEU A 123 -10.63 -8.00 21.46
N LEU A 124 -10.09 -8.52 20.35
CA LEU A 124 -9.37 -7.76 19.34
C LEU A 124 -10.18 -7.73 18.04
N LEU A 125 -10.63 -6.56 17.65
CA LEU A 125 -11.31 -6.31 16.38
C LEU A 125 -10.32 -5.74 15.36
N ARG A 126 -10.13 -6.42 14.22
CA ARG A 126 -9.25 -5.99 13.14
C ARG A 126 -10.06 -5.70 11.90
N CYS A 127 -9.94 -4.50 11.36
CA CYS A 127 -10.70 -4.08 10.17
C CYS A 127 -9.90 -3.12 9.27
N GLY A 128 -10.34 -2.97 8.04
CA GLY A 128 -9.91 -1.91 7.15
C GLY A 128 -10.62 -0.60 7.53
N PRO A 129 -11.78 -0.30 6.95
CA PRO A 129 -12.54 0.89 7.33
C PRO A 129 -13.15 0.73 8.72
N TRP A 130 -13.17 1.82 9.50
CA TRP A 130 -13.77 1.85 10.82
C TRP A 130 -14.93 2.84 10.89
N ARG A 131 -16.09 2.36 11.31
CA ARG A 131 -17.29 3.15 11.56
C ARG A 131 -17.70 2.97 13.03
N GLY A 132 -16.98 3.65 13.94
CA GLY A 132 -17.11 3.44 15.36
C GLY A 132 -18.46 3.84 15.96
N GLY A 133 -18.94 5.03 15.69
CA GLY A 133 -20.19 5.53 16.26
C GLY A 133 -20.20 5.53 17.79
N LYS A 134 -21.08 4.75 18.43
CA LYS A 134 -21.08 4.61 19.89
C LYS A 134 -19.86 3.90 20.44
N LEU A 135 -19.28 2.96 19.67
CA LEU A 135 -18.08 2.22 20.08
C LEU A 135 -16.88 3.13 20.27
N ASP A 136 -16.78 4.26 19.54
CA ASP A 136 -15.69 5.23 19.73
C ASP A 136 -15.69 5.89 21.10
N LYS A 137 -16.83 5.85 21.80
CA LYS A 137 -16.96 6.37 23.17
C LYS A 137 -16.81 5.28 24.23
N LEU A 138 -17.28 4.06 23.93
CA LEU A 138 -17.30 2.96 24.89
C LEU A 138 -15.95 2.25 24.98
N ILE A 139 -15.28 2.01 23.84
CA ILE A 139 -14.04 1.24 23.82
C ILE A 139 -12.90 1.95 24.57
N PRO A 140 -12.69 3.27 24.48
CA PRO A 140 -11.62 3.94 25.24
C PRO A 140 -11.75 3.82 26.76
N GLU A 141 -12.92 3.51 27.30
CA GLU A 141 -13.15 3.28 28.75
C GLU A 141 -12.61 1.91 29.20
N VAL A 142 -12.52 0.95 28.31
CA VAL A 142 -12.14 -0.45 28.60
C VAL A 142 -10.98 -0.96 27.75
N GLY A 143 -10.42 -0.13 26.87
CA GLY A 143 -9.39 -0.54 25.93
C GLY A 143 -8.91 0.57 25.01
N ALA A 144 -8.64 0.26 23.75
CA ALA A 144 -8.05 1.21 22.80
C ALA A 144 -8.61 1.05 21.39
N VAL A 145 -8.68 2.19 20.67
CA VAL A 145 -8.93 2.25 19.22
C VAL A 145 -7.69 2.83 18.54
N ILE A 146 -7.06 2.05 17.68
CA ILE A 146 -5.77 2.37 17.08
C ILE A 146 -5.90 2.41 15.56
N ALA A 147 -5.56 3.56 14.97
CA ALA A 147 -5.51 3.73 13.54
C ALA A 147 -4.18 3.18 12.98
N CYS A 148 -4.28 2.28 12.02
CA CYS A 148 -3.18 1.69 11.26
C CYS A 148 -3.16 2.30 9.85
N GLU A 149 -2.72 3.56 9.78
CA GLU A 149 -2.67 4.35 8.55
C GLU A 149 -1.37 4.13 7.79
N GLU A 150 -1.43 4.29 6.46
CA GLU A 150 -0.23 4.36 5.64
C GLU A 150 0.66 5.52 6.10
N LEU A 151 1.96 5.29 6.12
CA LEU A 151 2.92 6.32 6.53
C LEU A 151 3.29 7.20 5.33
N SER A 152 3.50 8.50 5.59
CA SER A 152 4.23 9.36 4.66
C SER A 152 5.71 8.98 4.63
N ASP A 153 6.42 9.40 3.58
CA ASP A 153 7.85 9.10 3.39
C ASP A 153 8.67 9.45 4.63
N ASP A 154 8.51 10.66 5.18
CA ASP A 154 9.23 11.10 6.39
C ASP A 154 8.93 10.20 7.61
N ARG A 155 7.69 9.78 7.76
CA ARG A 155 7.28 8.88 8.85
C ARG A 155 7.79 7.46 8.64
N ALA A 156 7.85 7.00 7.39
CA ALA A 156 8.43 5.72 7.03
C ALA A 156 9.94 5.71 7.30
N VAL A 157 10.67 6.77 6.97
CA VAL A 157 12.11 6.93 7.30
C VAL A 157 12.34 6.86 8.82
N ALA A 158 11.53 7.59 9.60
CA ALA A 158 11.62 7.55 11.06
C ALA A 158 11.26 6.16 11.62
N TRP A 159 10.28 5.48 11.02
CA TRP A 159 9.90 4.12 11.39
C TRP A 159 11.02 3.12 11.11
N VAL A 160 11.68 3.18 9.93
CA VAL A 160 12.83 2.37 9.56
C VAL A 160 13.94 2.46 10.61
N GLY A 161 14.31 3.68 11.04
CA GLY A 161 15.32 3.89 12.07
C GLY A 161 14.96 3.24 13.41
N LYS A 162 13.73 3.44 13.87
CA LYS A 162 13.22 2.81 15.11
C LYS A 162 13.15 1.29 14.99
N ARG A 163 12.69 0.78 13.85
CA ARG A 163 12.54 -0.65 13.61
C ARG A 163 13.88 -1.37 13.55
N ALA A 164 14.86 -0.79 12.86
CA ALA A 164 16.24 -1.32 12.82
C ALA A 164 16.80 -1.52 14.23
N THR A 165 16.67 -0.52 15.11
CA THR A 165 17.16 -0.58 16.47
C THR A 165 16.35 -1.54 17.35
N SER A 166 15.01 -1.41 17.35
CA SER A 166 14.17 -2.14 18.31
C SER A 166 14.01 -3.62 17.99
N ARG A 167 14.00 -3.97 16.70
CA ARG A 167 13.74 -5.36 16.26
C ARG A 167 15.02 -6.11 15.89
N TYR A 168 15.93 -5.41 15.21
CA TYR A 168 17.11 -6.04 14.59
C TYR A 168 18.42 -5.68 15.29
N GLN A 169 18.39 -4.85 16.34
CA GLN A 169 19.57 -4.41 17.09
C GLN A 169 20.66 -3.81 16.17
N ALA A 170 20.22 -3.28 15.03
CA ALA A 170 21.05 -2.66 14.02
C ALA A 170 20.87 -1.14 14.05
N THR A 171 21.89 -0.40 13.64
CA THR A 171 21.82 1.04 13.46
C THR A 171 21.77 1.38 11.98
N ILE A 172 21.02 2.42 11.64
CA ILE A 172 20.92 2.94 10.28
C ILE A 172 20.82 4.47 10.39
N ASP A 173 21.60 5.20 9.61
CA ASP A 173 21.50 6.66 9.58
C ASP A 173 20.28 7.13 8.76
N VAL A 174 19.87 8.39 8.96
CA VAL A 174 18.66 8.94 8.33
C VAL A 174 18.78 8.96 6.79
N ALA A 175 19.97 9.22 6.24
CA ALA A 175 20.18 9.26 4.80
C ALA A 175 20.06 7.85 4.18
N THR A 176 20.59 6.84 4.86
CA THR A 176 20.47 5.44 4.45
C THR A 176 19.02 4.93 4.60
N ALA A 177 18.32 5.32 5.67
CA ALA A 177 16.90 5.01 5.84
C ALA A 177 16.04 5.67 4.76
N ALA A 178 16.33 6.93 4.40
CA ALA A 178 15.67 7.62 3.29
C ALA A 178 15.93 6.92 1.94
N LEU A 179 17.18 6.49 1.67
CA LEU A 179 17.51 5.70 0.49
C LEU A 179 16.73 4.38 0.43
N LEU A 180 16.49 3.73 1.59
CA LEU A 180 15.71 2.50 1.65
C LEU A 180 14.24 2.76 1.32
N VAL A 181 13.65 3.82 1.88
CA VAL A 181 12.27 4.24 1.59
C VAL A 181 12.13 4.72 0.14
N GLU A 182 13.09 5.45 -0.40
CA GLU A 182 13.13 5.85 -1.80
C GLU A 182 13.06 4.62 -2.73
N ARG A 183 13.76 3.53 -2.40
CA ARG A 183 13.83 2.32 -3.22
C ARG A 183 12.63 1.37 -3.10
N LEU A 184 11.97 1.35 -1.97
CA LEU A 184 10.92 0.37 -1.65
C LEU A 184 9.53 0.98 -1.52
N GLY A 185 9.44 2.31 -1.44
CA GLY A 185 8.23 3.00 -1.05
C GLY A 185 7.95 2.87 0.45
N THR A 186 6.71 3.16 0.84
CA THR A 186 6.28 3.21 2.24
C THR A 186 5.62 1.91 2.73
N ASP A 187 5.66 0.83 1.95
CA ASP A 187 5.17 -0.50 2.37
C ASP A 187 6.01 -1.03 3.53
N LEU A 188 5.45 -1.02 4.73
CA LEU A 188 6.14 -1.40 5.95
C LEU A 188 6.53 -2.87 6.00
N GLY A 189 5.78 -3.75 5.34
CA GLY A 189 6.08 -5.17 5.27
C GLY A 189 7.35 -5.43 4.43
N ARG A 190 7.46 -4.74 3.29
CA ARG A 190 8.66 -4.77 2.44
C ARG A 190 9.86 -4.16 3.15
N LEU A 191 9.68 -3.00 3.77
CA LEU A 191 10.74 -2.33 4.54
C LEU A 191 11.25 -3.22 5.68
N ASP A 192 10.35 -3.90 6.42
CA ASP A 192 10.73 -4.83 7.49
C ASP A 192 11.52 -6.03 6.98
N SER A 193 11.07 -6.63 5.87
CA SER A 193 11.75 -7.77 5.25
C SER A 193 13.16 -7.40 4.77
N GLU A 194 13.31 -6.24 4.15
CA GLU A 194 14.61 -5.76 3.70
C GLU A 194 15.52 -5.35 4.87
N LEU A 195 14.99 -4.75 5.93
CA LEU A 195 15.73 -4.48 7.15
C LEU A 195 16.27 -5.77 7.79
N SER A 196 15.47 -6.83 7.82
CA SER A 196 15.90 -8.15 8.31
C SER A 196 17.08 -8.67 7.51
N LYS A 197 17.00 -8.61 6.18
CA LYS A 197 18.09 -9.04 5.28
C LYS A 197 19.35 -8.18 5.45
N LEU A 198 19.19 -6.85 5.47
CA LEU A 198 20.28 -5.91 5.61
C LEU A 198 21.00 -6.02 6.97
N SER A 199 20.25 -6.19 8.05
CA SER A 199 20.84 -6.37 9.39
C SER A 199 21.65 -7.66 9.47
N SER A 200 21.16 -8.75 8.89
CA SER A 200 21.87 -10.01 8.80
C SER A 200 23.15 -9.89 7.96
N ALA A 201 23.10 -9.18 6.84
CA ALA A 201 24.25 -8.98 5.96
C ALA A 201 25.30 -8.01 6.54
N ALA A 202 24.88 -7.00 7.30
CA ALA A 202 25.80 -6.08 7.98
C ALA A 202 26.61 -6.79 9.08
N GLY A 203 26.01 -7.79 9.71
CA GLY A 203 26.57 -8.50 10.86
C GLY A 203 26.22 -7.81 12.18
N GLU A 204 26.35 -8.59 13.26
CA GLU A 204 25.95 -8.16 14.61
C GLU A 204 26.68 -6.90 15.06
N GLY A 205 25.91 -5.91 15.53
CA GLY A 205 26.43 -4.63 16.05
C GLY A 205 26.98 -3.66 14.99
N LYS A 206 26.95 -4.01 13.70
CA LYS A 206 27.41 -3.12 12.63
C LYS A 206 26.28 -2.26 12.05
N PRO A 207 26.59 -1.03 11.61
CA PRO A 207 25.61 -0.18 10.99
C PRO A 207 25.24 -0.69 9.58
N ILE A 208 23.95 -0.56 9.23
CA ILE A 208 23.47 -0.74 7.87
C ILE A 208 23.93 0.49 7.07
N SER A 209 24.83 0.28 6.10
CA SER A 209 25.38 1.37 5.28
C SER A 209 24.61 1.57 3.99
N GLY A 210 24.64 2.79 3.44
CA GLY A 210 24.06 3.07 2.12
C GLY A 210 24.69 2.28 0.98
N ALA A 211 25.97 1.85 1.11
CA ALA A 211 26.59 0.95 0.16
C ALA A 211 25.93 -0.44 0.17
N LEU A 212 25.68 -0.99 1.35
CA LEU A 212 25.01 -2.27 1.53
C LEU A 212 23.56 -2.23 1.00
N VAL A 213 22.85 -1.11 1.23
CA VAL A 213 21.50 -0.91 0.65
C VAL A 213 21.57 -0.93 -0.87
N ARG A 214 22.51 -0.20 -1.48
CA ARG A 214 22.66 -0.18 -2.95
C ARG A 214 23.03 -1.54 -3.54
N GLU A 215 23.76 -2.36 -2.83
CA GLU A 215 24.20 -3.69 -3.25
C GLU A 215 23.08 -4.73 -3.13
N LEU A 216 22.35 -4.75 -2.02
CA LEU A 216 21.42 -5.84 -1.69
C LEU A 216 19.95 -5.52 -1.93
N VAL A 217 19.59 -4.25 -1.93
CA VAL A 217 18.21 -3.83 -2.18
C VAL A 217 18.07 -3.43 -3.64
N GLY A 218 17.46 -4.29 -4.42
CA GLY A 218 17.09 -3.98 -5.80
C GLY A 218 16.15 -2.77 -5.83
N VAL A 219 16.25 -1.98 -6.89
CA VAL A 219 15.24 -0.96 -7.22
C VAL A 219 13.90 -1.68 -7.33
N SER A 220 12.81 -1.11 -6.81
CA SER A 220 11.51 -1.76 -6.96
C SER A 220 11.18 -1.89 -8.46
N ARG A 221 10.49 -2.98 -8.84
CA ARG A 221 10.08 -3.15 -10.25
C ARG A 221 9.28 -1.95 -10.77
N GLU A 222 8.60 -1.25 -9.88
CA GLU A 222 7.85 -0.03 -10.21
C GLU A 222 8.78 1.16 -10.48
N GLU A 223 9.89 1.30 -9.74
CA GLU A 223 10.91 2.33 -10.01
C GLU A 223 11.74 2.02 -11.25
N GLU A 224 12.06 0.74 -11.52
CA GLU A 224 12.70 0.35 -12.78
C GLU A 224 11.79 0.70 -13.96
N VAL A 225 10.50 0.39 -13.87
CA VAL A 225 9.49 0.76 -14.86
C VAL A 225 9.34 2.27 -14.98
N TRP A 226 9.40 2.98 -13.84
CA TRP A 226 9.38 4.45 -13.84
C TRP A 226 10.63 5.07 -14.44
N GLY A 227 11.81 4.51 -14.17
CA GLY A 227 13.07 4.89 -14.82
C GLY A 227 13.00 4.79 -16.34
N VAL A 228 12.38 3.74 -16.87
CA VAL A 228 12.07 3.60 -18.31
C VAL A 228 11.23 4.76 -18.81
N GLN A 229 10.16 5.11 -18.10
CA GLN A 229 9.27 6.18 -18.53
C GLN A 229 10.01 7.53 -18.61
N GLN A 230 10.88 7.83 -17.65
CA GLN A 230 11.71 9.04 -17.68
C GLN A 230 12.68 9.06 -18.88
N THR A 231 13.36 7.94 -19.13
CA THR A 231 14.30 7.83 -20.26
C THR A 231 13.58 7.99 -21.59
N LEU A 232 12.42 7.36 -21.77
CA LEU A 232 11.60 7.48 -22.98
C LEU A 232 11.15 8.93 -23.22
N LEU A 233 10.87 9.70 -22.17
CA LEU A 233 10.47 11.10 -22.27
C LEU A 233 11.64 12.04 -22.61
N ALA A 234 12.89 11.62 -22.39
CA ALA A 234 14.08 12.40 -22.77
C ALA A 234 14.27 12.50 -24.28
N GLY A 235 13.72 11.54 -25.06
CA GLY A 235 13.65 11.61 -26.51
C GLY A 235 14.94 11.28 -27.27
N ASP A 236 15.88 10.55 -26.62
CA ASP A 236 17.09 10.02 -27.26
C ASP A 236 16.92 8.54 -27.57
N ALA A 237 16.89 8.18 -28.87
CA ALA A 237 16.68 6.82 -29.32
C ALA A 237 17.75 5.83 -28.84
N ARG A 238 19.01 6.26 -28.77
CA ARG A 238 20.12 5.43 -28.33
C ARG A 238 20.06 5.19 -26.83
N ALA A 239 19.81 6.22 -26.06
CA ALA A 239 19.63 6.12 -24.61
C ALA A 239 18.41 5.25 -24.27
N ASN A 240 17.28 5.44 -24.97
CA ASN A 240 16.07 4.64 -24.80
C ASN A 240 16.34 3.15 -25.03
N LEU A 241 16.99 2.80 -26.15
CA LEU A 241 17.32 1.40 -26.48
C LEU A 241 18.30 0.80 -25.47
N THR A 242 19.34 1.51 -25.09
CA THR A 242 20.33 1.02 -24.14
C THR A 242 19.66 0.71 -22.80
N HIS A 243 18.89 1.66 -22.27
CA HIS A 243 18.25 1.51 -20.97
C HIS A 243 17.19 0.40 -20.97
N VAL A 244 16.35 0.33 -22.00
CA VAL A 244 15.34 -0.72 -22.14
C VAL A 244 15.98 -2.12 -22.17
N ARG A 245 17.07 -2.28 -22.95
CA ARG A 245 17.81 -3.54 -23.03
C ARG A 245 18.49 -3.91 -21.72
N GLU A 246 19.05 -2.95 -20.99
CA GLU A 246 19.62 -3.17 -19.67
C GLU A 246 18.54 -3.70 -18.70
N LEU A 247 17.35 -3.12 -18.71
CA LEU A 247 16.26 -3.55 -17.86
C LEU A 247 15.75 -4.95 -18.20
N VAL A 248 15.66 -5.30 -19.48
CA VAL A 248 15.23 -6.63 -19.90
C VAL A 248 16.32 -7.67 -19.66
N SER A 249 17.58 -7.39 -20.04
CA SER A 249 18.65 -8.39 -20.02
C SER A 249 19.40 -8.50 -18.70
N ILE A 250 19.61 -7.38 -17.98
CA ILE A 250 20.37 -7.34 -16.72
C ILE A 250 19.43 -7.39 -15.52
N SER A 251 18.44 -6.49 -15.44
CA SER A 251 17.48 -6.44 -14.32
C SER A 251 16.38 -7.49 -14.43
N ARG A 252 16.29 -8.20 -15.57
CA ARG A 252 15.30 -9.26 -15.85
C ARG A 252 13.85 -8.81 -15.60
N VAL A 253 13.55 -7.56 -15.94
CA VAL A 253 12.17 -7.07 -15.92
C VAL A 253 11.36 -7.85 -16.95
N PRO A 254 10.21 -8.44 -16.56
CA PRO A 254 9.39 -9.18 -17.51
C PRO A 254 8.96 -8.30 -18.69
N THR A 255 9.16 -8.79 -19.90
CA THR A 255 8.83 -8.06 -21.15
C THR A 255 7.36 -7.63 -21.20
N GLN A 256 6.46 -8.42 -20.62
CA GLN A 256 5.05 -8.08 -20.46
C GLN A 256 4.85 -6.82 -19.61
N GLN A 257 5.58 -6.70 -18.50
CA GLN A 257 5.51 -5.55 -17.61
C GLN A 257 6.08 -4.29 -18.27
N MET A 258 7.17 -4.46 -19.04
CA MET A 258 7.76 -3.40 -19.84
C MET A 258 6.78 -2.88 -20.90
N MET A 259 6.13 -3.78 -21.63
CA MET A 259 5.12 -3.43 -22.64
C MET A 259 3.95 -2.66 -22.01
N TRP A 260 3.49 -3.11 -20.83
CA TRP A 260 2.44 -2.42 -20.08
C TRP A 260 2.88 -1.00 -19.70
N ALA A 261 4.10 -0.82 -19.18
CA ALA A 261 4.62 0.47 -18.75
C ALA A 261 4.76 1.49 -19.88
N ILE A 262 5.24 1.03 -21.04
CA ILE A 262 5.37 1.85 -22.25
C ILE A 262 3.99 2.27 -22.75
N THR A 263 3.04 1.34 -22.77
CA THR A 263 1.66 1.60 -23.22
C THR A 263 0.94 2.54 -22.24
N ASP A 264 1.13 2.37 -20.95
CA ASP A 264 0.55 3.24 -19.91
C ASP A 264 1.10 4.67 -19.99
N LEU A 265 2.40 4.83 -20.24
CA LEU A 265 3.02 6.13 -20.49
C LEU A 265 2.38 6.82 -21.70
N ALA A 266 2.25 6.10 -22.83
CA ALA A 266 1.62 6.66 -24.03
C ALA A 266 0.16 7.07 -23.78
N ARG A 267 -0.60 6.29 -22.99
CA ARG A 267 -1.98 6.60 -22.59
C ARG A 267 -2.05 7.87 -21.74
N LYS A 268 -1.15 8.01 -20.77
CA LYS A 268 -1.06 9.18 -19.90
C LYS A 268 -0.70 10.44 -20.67
N ILE A 269 0.26 10.37 -21.60
CA ILE A 269 0.63 11.50 -22.49
C ILE A 269 -0.57 11.89 -23.35
N HIS A 270 -1.27 10.92 -23.95
CA HIS A 270 -2.45 11.20 -24.78
C HIS A 270 -3.57 11.85 -23.95
N GLY A 271 -3.94 11.28 -22.81
CA GLY A 271 -4.96 11.81 -21.92
C GLY A 271 -4.65 13.21 -21.43
N MET A 272 -3.41 13.47 -21.00
CA MET A 272 -2.95 14.79 -20.58
C MET A 272 -2.99 15.79 -21.73
N SER A 273 -2.46 15.44 -22.92
CA SER A 273 -2.46 16.32 -24.09
C SER A 273 -3.86 16.66 -24.58
N ALA A 274 -4.78 15.69 -24.59
CA ALA A 274 -6.18 15.89 -24.98
C ALA A 274 -6.93 16.78 -23.97
N GLY A 275 -6.78 16.50 -22.66
CA GLY A 275 -7.41 17.29 -21.62
C GLY A 275 -6.92 18.75 -21.57
N LEU A 276 -5.61 18.97 -21.71
CA LEU A 276 -5.05 20.32 -21.78
C LEU A 276 -5.60 21.11 -22.97
N ARG A 277 -5.77 20.47 -24.13
CA ARG A 277 -6.39 21.08 -25.31
C ARG A 277 -7.88 21.38 -25.13
N ALA A 278 -8.57 20.59 -24.32
CA ALA A 278 -9.96 20.81 -23.94
C ALA A 278 -10.11 21.88 -22.83
N GLY A 279 -9.02 22.51 -22.37
CA GLY A 279 -9.05 23.53 -21.32
C GLY A 279 -9.23 22.97 -19.90
N MET A 280 -9.03 21.67 -19.69
CA MET A 280 -9.15 21.06 -18.36
C MET A 280 -7.98 21.45 -17.45
N ASN A 281 -8.26 21.54 -16.16
CA ASN A 281 -7.24 21.85 -15.16
C ASN A 281 -6.19 20.72 -15.08
N PRO A 282 -4.88 21.02 -15.23
CA PRO A 282 -3.79 20.01 -15.17
C PRO A 282 -3.78 19.18 -13.88
N PHE A 283 -4.17 19.80 -12.75
CA PHE A 283 -4.20 19.12 -11.46
C PHE A 283 -5.32 18.07 -11.40
N ALA A 284 -6.51 18.42 -11.88
CA ALA A 284 -7.64 17.48 -11.97
C ALA A 284 -7.32 16.31 -12.93
N LEU A 285 -6.70 16.63 -14.08
CA LEU A 285 -6.24 15.63 -15.06
C LEU A 285 -5.21 14.68 -14.45
N ALA A 286 -4.26 15.19 -13.68
CA ALA A 286 -3.26 14.37 -13.01
C ALA A 286 -3.91 13.35 -12.06
N GLY A 287 -4.91 13.77 -11.28
CA GLY A 287 -5.69 12.87 -10.43
C GLY A 287 -6.40 11.76 -11.21
N THR A 288 -7.09 12.13 -12.31
CA THR A 288 -7.80 11.17 -13.17
C THR A 288 -6.85 10.17 -13.84
N LEU A 289 -5.66 10.64 -14.25
CA LEU A 289 -4.63 9.83 -14.90
C LEU A 289 -3.71 9.09 -13.92
N LYS A 290 -3.96 9.21 -12.61
CA LYS A 290 -3.15 8.62 -11.54
C LYS A 290 -1.67 9.02 -11.65
N LEU A 291 -1.42 10.30 -11.86
CA LEU A 291 -0.08 10.89 -11.96
C LEU A 291 0.27 11.60 -10.66
N TRP A 292 1.33 11.15 -9.99
CA TRP A 292 1.81 11.69 -8.73
C TRP A 292 3.33 11.97 -8.80
N GLY A 293 3.82 12.83 -7.92
CA GLY A 293 5.25 13.11 -7.78
C GLY A 293 5.93 13.60 -9.08
N PRO A 294 7.22 13.28 -9.27
CA PRO A 294 8.01 13.73 -10.44
C PRO A 294 7.42 13.30 -11.79
N GLY A 295 6.67 12.21 -11.83
CA GLY A 295 6.00 11.71 -13.01
C GLY A 295 4.91 12.60 -13.56
N LYS A 296 4.21 13.29 -12.70
CA LYS A 296 3.20 14.28 -13.09
C LYS A 296 3.83 15.39 -13.93
N ASP A 297 4.95 15.93 -13.47
CA ASP A 297 5.61 17.05 -14.14
C ASP A 297 6.23 16.61 -15.48
N ALA A 298 6.85 15.44 -15.53
CA ALA A 298 7.43 14.87 -16.74
C ALA A 298 6.37 14.60 -17.81
N VAL A 299 5.25 13.98 -17.47
CA VAL A 299 4.14 13.71 -18.41
C VAL A 299 3.45 15.01 -18.83
N THR A 300 3.26 15.95 -17.92
CA THR A 300 2.67 17.26 -18.25
C THR A 300 3.57 18.02 -19.24
N HIS A 301 4.88 18.04 -18.99
CA HIS A 301 5.84 18.65 -19.90
C HIS A 301 5.85 17.97 -21.28
N ALA A 302 5.83 16.65 -21.33
CA ALA A 302 5.73 15.88 -22.57
C ALA A 302 4.42 16.18 -23.32
N ALA A 303 3.29 16.28 -22.62
CA ALA A 303 1.99 16.62 -23.20
C ALA A 303 1.94 18.01 -23.83
N HIS A 304 2.67 18.99 -23.30
CA HIS A 304 2.81 20.30 -23.91
C HIS A 304 3.65 20.29 -25.19
N ARG A 305 4.57 19.33 -25.34
CA ARG A 305 5.45 19.18 -26.51
C ARG A 305 4.81 18.39 -27.64
N THR A 306 3.65 17.78 -27.43
CA THR A 306 2.96 16.95 -28.43
C THR A 306 1.56 17.48 -28.75
N THR A 307 0.92 16.89 -29.75
CA THR A 307 -0.48 17.12 -30.06
C THR A 307 -1.33 15.89 -29.68
N PRO A 308 -2.62 16.01 -29.37
CA PRO A 308 -3.48 14.87 -29.13
C PRO A 308 -3.45 13.83 -30.26
N THR A 309 -3.38 14.28 -31.50
CA THR A 309 -3.31 13.41 -32.68
C THR A 309 -1.98 12.64 -32.74
N ALA A 310 -0.85 13.29 -32.46
CA ALA A 310 0.45 12.61 -32.44
C ALA A 310 0.54 11.63 -31.27
N ALA A 311 0.07 12.03 -30.09
CA ALA A 311 0.00 11.15 -28.91
C ALA A 311 -0.94 9.97 -29.14
N ALA A 312 -2.07 10.14 -29.82
CA ALA A 312 -2.98 9.06 -30.19
C ALA A 312 -2.32 8.05 -31.15
N LYS A 313 -1.53 8.54 -32.14
CA LYS A 313 -0.75 7.67 -33.02
C LYS A 313 0.30 6.85 -32.26
N LEU A 314 0.98 7.47 -31.29
CA LEU A 314 1.93 6.76 -30.42
C LEU A 314 1.23 5.68 -29.59
N LEU A 315 0.11 6.02 -28.97
CA LEU A 315 -0.70 5.05 -28.19
C LEU A 315 -1.21 3.92 -29.08
N GLY A 316 -1.74 4.22 -30.27
CA GLY A 316 -2.18 3.21 -31.25
C GLY A 316 -1.04 2.24 -31.60
N ALA A 317 0.17 2.77 -31.84
CA ALA A 317 1.32 1.92 -32.12
C ALA A 317 1.71 1.00 -30.95
N CYS A 318 1.57 1.47 -29.71
CA CYS A 318 1.79 0.64 -28.50
C CYS A 318 0.75 -0.48 -28.41
N ILE A 319 -0.53 -0.15 -28.62
CA ILE A 319 -1.64 -1.13 -28.58
C ILE A 319 -1.50 -2.16 -29.69
N ASP A 320 -1.20 -1.75 -30.92
CA ASP A 320 -1.00 -2.66 -32.06
C ASP A 320 0.19 -3.61 -31.79
N MET A 321 1.27 -3.10 -31.23
CA MET A 321 2.44 -3.91 -30.94
C MET A 321 2.15 -4.92 -29.82
N ASP A 322 1.46 -4.50 -28.75
CA ASP A 322 1.02 -5.41 -27.67
C ASP A 322 0.09 -6.51 -28.20
N ALA A 323 -0.86 -6.17 -29.07
CA ALA A 323 -1.74 -7.15 -29.71
C ALA A 323 -0.96 -8.15 -30.59
N ARG A 324 0.02 -7.68 -31.36
CA ARG A 324 0.86 -8.53 -32.21
C ARG A 324 1.76 -9.47 -31.39
N THR A 325 2.29 -9.02 -30.28
CA THR A 325 3.08 -9.89 -29.39
C THR A 325 2.22 -10.95 -28.72
N LYS A 326 1.02 -10.60 -28.27
CA LYS A 326 0.07 -11.55 -27.67
C LYS A 326 -0.47 -12.58 -28.65
N SER A 327 -0.57 -12.23 -29.93
CA SER A 327 -0.98 -13.16 -31.00
C SER A 327 0.17 -13.96 -31.63
N GLY A 328 1.40 -13.82 -31.12
CA GLY A 328 2.58 -14.52 -31.63
C GLY A 328 3.13 -13.98 -32.96
N LEU A 329 2.63 -12.85 -33.44
CA LEU A 329 3.06 -12.22 -34.70
C LEU A 329 4.32 -11.36 -34.55
N SER A 330 4.78 -11.09 -33.33
CA SER A 330 5.99 -10.33 -33.07
C SER A 330 6.67 -10.85 -31.82
N ASP A 331 8.01 -10.83 -31.83
CA ASP A 331 8.82 -11.05 -30.64
C ASP A 331 8.67 -9.88 -29.65
N GLN A 332 8.58 -10.19 -28.36
CA GLN A 332 8.31 -9.17 -27.34
C GLN A 332 9.48 -8.19 -27.13
N GLU A 333 10.73 -8.68 -27.11
CA GLU A 333 11.90 -7.81 -26.90
C GLU A 333 12.06 -6.86 -28.09
N ARG A 334 11.90 -7.40 -29.32
CA ARG A 334 11.96 -6.57 -30.53
C ARG A 334 10.83 -5.54 -30.58
N ALA A 335 9.64 -5.90 -30.11
CA ALA A 335 8.52 -4.98 -30.01
C ALA A 335 8.81 -3.80 -29.08
N ILE A 336 9.41 -4.08 -27.93
CA ILE A 336 9.83 -3.08 -26.96
C ILE A 336 10.91 -2.17 -27.55
N ASP A 337 11.92 -2.72 -28.23
CA ASP A 337 12.96 -1.94 -28.92
C ASP A 337 12.36 -0.95 -29.95
N VAL A 338 11.41 -1.43 -30.77
CA VAL A 338 10.73 -0.58 -31.77
C VAL A 338 9.95 0.55 -31.11
N LEU A 339 9.26 0.28 -30.00
CA LEU A 339 8.53 1.30 -29.27
C LEU A 339 9.46 2.30 -28.61
N ALA A 340 10.58 1.85 -28.02
CA ALA A 340 11.59 2.73 -27.44
C ALA A 340 12.14 3.76 -28.47
N VAL A 341 12.39 3.30 -29.70
CA VAL A 341 12.80 4.19 -30.80
C VAL A 341 11.68 5.15 -31.21
N ARG A 342 10.42 4.67 -31.23
CA ARG A 342 9.26 5.52 -31.57
C ARG A 342 9.07 6.67 -30.58
N PHE A 343 9.34 6.47 -29.31
CA PHE A 343 9.31 7.57 -28.33
C PHE A 343 10.36 8.65 -28.60
N ALA A 344 11.42 8.34 -29.33
CA ALA A 344 12.44 9.32 -29.74
C ALA A 344 12.13 9.99 -31.08
N ASP A 345 11.05 9.63 -31.78
CA ASP A 345 10.69 10.22 -33.07
C ASP A 345 10.31 11.71 -32.92
N PRO A 346 11.06 12.65 -33.55
CA PRO A 346 10.79 14.07 -33.46
C PRO A 346 9.38 14.45 -33.90
N SER A 347 8.74 13.71 -34.80
CA SER A 347 7.39 14.00 -35.28
C SER A 347 6.32 13.90 -34.20
N ILE A 348 6.60 13.19 -33.11
CA ILE A 348 5.70 13.06 -31.95
C ILE A 348 5.78 14.32 -31.08
N TRP A 349 6.94 14.97 -30.98
CA TRP A 349 7.23 16.03 -30.03
C TRP A 349 7.19 17.45 -30.62
N THR A 350 7.11 17.61 -31.93
CA THR A 350 7.20 18.92 -32.62
C THR A 350 5.87 19.67 -32.75
N GLY A 351 4.81 19.21 -32.09
CA GLY A 351 3.52 19.90 -32.11
C GLY A 351 3.50 21.36 -31.64
N ALA A 352 4.49 21.78 -30.86
CA ALA A 352 4.59 23.13 -30.31
C ALA A 352 5.32 24.14 -31.22
N ALA A 353 6.15 23.68 -32.14
CA ALA A 353 6.97 24.59 -32.99
C ALA A 353 6.19 25.25 -34.13
N ARG A 354 5.05 24.66 -34.55
CA ARG A 354 4.21 25.24 -35.63
C ARG A 354 3.25 26.34 -35.17
N GLN A 355 2.96 26.48 -33.89
CA GLN A 355 1.98 27.44 -33.37
C GLN A 355 2.61 28.83 -33.07
N ARG A 356 3.94 29.01 -33.11
CA ARG A 356 4.60 30.31 -32.97
C ARG A 356 4.85 31.02 -34.33
N ARG A 357 4.38 30.43 -35.43
CA ARG A 357 4.56 31.00 -36.80
C ARG A 357 3.21 31.17 -37.54
N ALA A 358 2.07 31.13 -36.84
CA ALA A 358 0.76 31.45 -37.41
C ALA A 358 0.15 32.66 -36.61
#